data_0eeae019f7bc2eaf757df9ec59b3b1fa
#
_entry.id   0eeae019f7bc2eaf757df9ec59b3b1fa
#
_cell.length_a   1.000
_cell.length_b   1.000
_cell.length_c   1.000
_cell.angle_alpha   90.00
_cell.angle_beta   90.00
_cell.angle_gamma   90.00
#
_symmetry.space_group_name_H-M   'P 1'
#
loop_
_entity.id
_entity.type
_entity.pdbx_description
1 polymer ?
#
loop_
_entity_poly.entity_id
_entity_poly.type
_entity_poly.pdbx_seq_one_letter_code
_entity_poly.pdbx_strand_id
1 'polypeptide(L)'
;MKKFLHSLSAFLLFAASLTASLPCGAQTEVTPYRPGVTTEGITYFLPTTGLHIVVRAHRVTYAPGPYAAFAERFLEARNVEQLPTETWTLTDIDLEPFGTANREQAYTIKLNPKTSAPLVSLAPDGCLLAVNAQAPAVSALTQPSVIRSTPRTSSRSVETQEMLRAGNLRTKAELAAQEIYDLRENRNLLIKGQAEFNPKDGEQLRLMLEKIDQQETALTAMFVGTTTEDDHVFTFDYVPTKDVEADEIFRFSRHLGLVERDDLAGNPIYIEVKNQNTLPEETLDPKADKKKPTDDLRYCNPGTARIRLFTADRTFVDQMLSLAQFGRIEHLGGALFNKKFNTRVLLSPTTGHVEKLDLETQGQ
;
A
#
# COMPACT_ATOMS: atom_id res chain seq x y z
N MET A 1 -31.76 -80.05 68.99
CA MET A 1 -33.22 -79.89 68.85
C MET A 1 -33.58 -78.41 68.79
N LYS A 2 -34.32 -78.06 67.80
CA LYS A 2 -35.15 -76.81 67.68
C LYS A 2 -34.44 -75.51 67.47
N LYS A 3 -34.46 -75.01 66.24
CA LYS A 3 -35.45 -74.15 65.60
C LYS A 3 -35.14 -72.69 65.87
N PHE A 4 -34.57 -71.91 64.92
CA PHE A 4 -35.22 -71.24 63.85
C PHE A 4 -36.05 -70.02 64.17
N LEU A 5 -35.75 -68.94 63.73
CA LEU A 5 -36.61 -68.24 62.76
C LEU A 5 -35.88 -67.11 62.07
N HIS A 6 -36.05 -67.07 60.78
CA HIS A 6 -35.54 -66.01 59.89
C HIS A 6 -36.34 -64.74 60.06
N SER A 7 -35.70 -63.64 60.12
CA SER A 7 -36.33 -62.36 59.77
C SER A 7 -35.56 -61.74 58.65
N LEU A 8 -36.23 -61.65 57.51
CA LEU A 8 -35.77 -61.05 56.24
C LEU A 8 -36.07 -59.56 56.34
N SER A 9 -35.08 -58.75 56.64
CA SER A 9 -35.18 -57.30 56.53
C SER A 9 -34.68 -56.85 55.17
N ALA A 10 -35.62 -56.50 54.31
CA ALA A 10 -35.37 -55.87 53.03
C ALA A 10 -34.81 -54.48 53.27
N PHE A 11 -33.52 -54.31 53.03
CA PHE A 11 -32.88 -52.98 52.99
C PHE A 11 -33.09 -52.40 51.57
N LEU A 12 -34.08 -51.51 51.44
CA LEU A 12 -34.28 -50.72 50.25
C LEU A 12 -33.12 -49.68 50.15
N LEU A 13 -32.11 -50.02 49.38
CA LEU A 13 -31.07 -49.07 48.99
C LEU A 13 -31.66 -48.08 47.96
N PHE A 14 -32.06 -46.93 48.46
CA PHE A 14 -32.40 -45.73 47.60
C PHE A 14 -31.10 -45.21 47.10
N ALA A 15 -30.66 -45.69 45.92
CA ALA A 15 -29.56 -45.06 45.17
C ALA A 15 -30.04 -43.72 44.62
N ALA A 16 -29.82 -42.67 45.39
CA ALA A 16 -29.91 -41.32 44.87
C ALA A 16 -28.81 -41.13 43.82
N SER A 17 -29.14 -41.35 42.55
CA SER A 17 -28.31 -40.94 41.41
C SER A 17 -28.24 -39.43 41.37
N LEU A 18 -27.19 -38.89 41.99
CA LEU A 18 -26.79 -37.51 41.82
C LEU A 18 -26.29 -37.38 40.37
N THR A 19 -27.21 -37.12 39.45
CA THR A 19 -26.85 -36.66 38.11
C THR A 19 -26.28 -35.25 38.26
N ALA A 20 -24.96 -35.17 38.43
CA ALA A 20 -24.22 -33.94 38.19
C ALA A 20 -24.46 -33.58 36.73
N SER A 21 -25.45 -32.72 36.48
CA SER A 21 -25.60 -32.04 35.21
C SER A 21 -24.39 -31.12 35.05
N LEU A 22 -23.37 -31.68 34.42
CA LEU A 22 -22.31 -30.83 33.86
C LEU A 22 -22.99 -29.79 32.96
N PRO A 23 -22.80 -28.51 33.20
CA PRO A 23 -23.27 -27.49 32.27
C PRO A 23 -22.49 -27.74 30.96
N CYS A 24 -23.10 -28.42 30.00
CA CYS A 24 -22.63 -28.52 28.65
C CYS A 24 -22.86 -27.11 28.04
N GLY A 25 -22.01 -26.19 28.42
CA GLY A 25 -21.94 -24.86 27.83
C GLY A 25 -21.55 -25.03 26.34
N ALA A 26 -22.47 -24.62 25.48
CA ALA A 26 -22.15 -24.49 24.07
C ALA A 26 -21.26 -23.23 23.92
N GLN A 27 -19.99 -23.36 24.29
CA GLN A 27 -18.99 -22.29 24.18
C GLN A 27 -18.11 -22.55 22.96
N THR A 28 -17.72 -21.50 22.33
CA THR A 28 -16.69 -21.54 21.27
C THR A 28 -15.34 -21.74 21.94
N GLU A 29 -14.68 -22.82 21.65
CA GLU A 29 -13.36 -23.15 22.21
C GLU A 29 -12.27 -22.60 21.26
N VAL A 30 -11.31 -21.83 21.78
CA VAL A 30 -10.19 -21.32 21.03
C VAL A 30 -8.89 -21.85 21.64
N THR A 31 -8.10 -22.54 20.84
CA THR A 31 -6.82 -23.12 21.27
C THR A 31 -5.67 -22.59 20.40
N PRO A 32 -4.43 -22.46 20.97
CA PRO A 32 -3.26 -22.17 20.15
C PRO A 32 -3.05 -23.25 19.08
N TYR A 33 -2.80 -22.85 17.86
CA TYR A 33 -2.50 -23.76 16.78
C TYR A 33 -1.17 -24.48 17.02
N ARG A 34 -1.15 -25.80 16.84
CA ARG A 34 0.06 -26.62 16.93
C ARG A 34 0.26 -27.32 15.58
N PRO A 35 1.37 -27.07 14.86
CA PRO A 35 1.69 -27.77 13.61
C PRO A 35 1.70 -29.29 13.81
N GLY A 36 1.07 -30.03 12.90
CA GLY A 36 1.00 -31.49 12.95
C GLY A 36 -0.09 -32.10 13.87
N VAL A 37 -0.85 -31.28 14.59
CA VAL A 37 -2.02 -31.70 15.35
C VAL A 37 -3.27 -31.29 14.56
N THR A 38 -4.05 -32.29 14.09
CA THR A 38 -5.32 -32.03 13.41
C THR A 38 -6.36 -31.65 14.46
N THR A 39 -6.67 -30.37 14.59
CA THR A 39 -7.77 -29.87 15.39
C THR A 39 -8.96 -29.54 14.50
N GLU A 40 -10.16 -30.05 14.90
CA GLU A 40 -11.40 -29.63 14.23
C GLU A 40 -11.66 -28.15 14.51
N GLY A 41 -11.74 -27.32 13.47
CA GLY A 41 -12.02 -25.89 13.63
C GLY A 41 -11.44 -25.04 12.51
N ILE A 42 -11.58 -23.73 12.66
CA ILE A 42 -11.03 -22.72 11.73
C ILE A 42 -9.78 -22.13 12.38
N THR A 43 -8.65 -22.25 11.70
CA THR A 43 -7.40 -21.60 12.12
C THR A 43 -7.34 -20.18 11.61
N TYR A 44 -7.00 -19.23 12.48
CA TYR A 44 -6.78 -17.83 12.14
C TYR A 44 -5.46 -17.33 12.73
N PHE A 45 -4.98 -16.23 12.18
CA PHE A 45 -3.78 -15.53 12.64
C PHE A 45 -4.14 -14.15 13.17
N LEU A 46 -3.36 -13.68 14.16
CA LEU A 46 -3.36 -12.26 14.50
C LEU A 46 -2.43 -11.52 13.54
N PRO A 47 -2.76 -10.28 13.17
CA PRO A 47 -1.91 -9.53 12.26
C PRO A 47 -0.68 -8.92 12.96
N THR A 48 0.38 -8.73 12.20
CA THR A 48 1.45 -7.77 12.44
C THR A 48 1.22 -6.58 11.54
N THR A 49 1.40 -5.36 12.04
CA THR A 49 1.22 -4.16 11.24
C THR A 49 2.49 -3.85 10.45
N GLY A 50 2.39 -3.89 9.12
CA GLY A 50 3.40 -3.41 8.20
C GLY A 50 3.14 -1.95 7.80
N LEU A 51 4.16 -1.32 7.25
CA LEU A 51 4.14 0.03 6.69
C LEU A 51 4.47 -0.07 5.21
N HIS A 52 3.48 0.19 4.36
CA HIS A 52 3.66 0.32 2.93
C HIS A 52 4.11 1.74 2.64
N ILE A 53 5.37 1.89 2.23
CA ILE A 53 6.01 3.17 1.99
C ILE A 53 5.83 3.50 0.51
N VAL A 54 5.20 4.65 0.24
CA VAL A 54 4.92 5.13 -1.11
C VAL A 54 5.81 6.33 -1.39
N VAL A 55 6.75 6.18 -2.30
CA VAL A 55 7.72 7.23 -2.67
C VAL A 55 7.35 7.80 -4.02
N ARG A 56 7.07 9.12 -4.08
CA ARG A 56 6.77 9.83 -5.32
C ARG A 56 7.98 10.65 -5.75
N ALA A 57 8.37 10.46 -7.00
CA ALA A 57 9.50 11.17 -7.58
C ALA A 57 9.17 11.66 -9.00
N HIS A 58 9.66 12.84 -9.31
CA HIS A 58 9.54 13.47 -10.61
C HIS A 58 10.87 13.34 -11.35
N ARG A 59 10.82 12.83 -12.58
CA ARG A 59 11.97 12.69 -13.46
C ARG A 59 11.85 13.64 -14.64
N VAL A 60 12.89 14.42 -14.87
CA VAL A 60 13.07 15.27 -16.05
C VAL A 60 14.21 14.70 -16.87
N THR A 61 13.93 14.28 -18.09
CA THR A 61 14.92 13.76 -19.03
C THR A 61 15.04 14.70 -20.20
N TYR A 62 16.23 15.22 -20.44
CA TYR A 62 16.55 16.00 -21.62
C TYR A 62 17.35 15.15 -22.62
N ALA A 63 16.89 15.17 -23.86
CA ALA A 63 17.59 14.56 -24.99
C ALA A 63 17.97 15.66 -26.00
N PRO A 64 19.28 15.87 -26.31
CA PRO A 64 19.70 16.86 -27.28
C PRO A 64 19.20 16.51 -28.67
N GLY A 65 18.90 17.53 -29.45
CA GLY A 65 18.54 17.36 -30.84
C GLY A 65 19.78 17.03 -31.70
N PRO A 66 19.62 16.39 -32.87
CA PRO A 66 20.72 16.04 -33.75
C PRO A 66 21.49 17.27 -34.27
N TYR A 67 20.88 18.46 -34.22
CA TYR A 67 21.49 19.70 -34.64
C TYR A 67 21.85 20.64 -33.47
N ALA A 68 21.92 20.16 -32.25
CA ALA A 68 22.18 20.94 -31.05
C ALA A 68 23.47 21.80 -31.16
N ALA A 69 24.53 21.26 -31.76
CA ALA A 69 25.77 21.97 -31.97
C ALA A 69 25.64 23.20 -32.92
N PHE A 70 24.56 23.30 -33.68
CA PHE A 70 24.29 24.38 -34.63
C PHE A 70 23.16 25.31 -34.16
N ALA A 71 22.58 25.09 -33.01
CA ALA A 71 21.43 25.81 -32.50
C ALA A 71 21.69 27.33 -32.34
N GLU A 72 22.83 27.71 -31.76
CA GLU A 72 23.21 29.11 -31.62
C GLU A 72 23.44 29.78 -32.98
N ARG A 73 24.08 29.05 -33.89
CA ARG A 73 24.43 29.60 -35.20
C ARG A 73 23.24 29.88 -36.12
N PHE A 74 22.28 28.95 -36.16
CA PHE A 74 21.18 28.98 -37.13
C PHE A 74 19.86 29.46 -36.55
N LEU A 75 19.63 29.29 -35.24
CA LEU A 75 18.40 29.72 -34.57
C LEU A 75 18.62 30.73 -33.45
N GLU A 76 19.87 31.19 -33.23
CA GLU A 76 20.25 32.08 -32.13
C GLU A 76 19.91 31.54 -30.74
N ALA A 77 19.66 30.21 -30.65
CA ALA A 77 19.34 29.54 -29.40
C ALA A 77 20.63 29.29 -28.59
N ARG A 78 20.79 30.06 -27.50
CA ARG A 78 21.96 29.99 -26.62
C ARG A 78 21.77 28.96 -25.53
N ASN A 79 22.89 28.44 -25.00
CA ASN A 79 22.94 27.50 -23.85
C ASN A 79 22.18 26.19 -24.10
N VAL A 80 22.17 25.68 -25.31
CA VAL A 80 21.61 24.36 -25.62
C VAL A 80 22.57 23.29 -25.19
N GLU A 81 22.11 22.43 -24.29
CA GLU A 81 22.87 21.28 -23.82
C GLU A 81 23.10 20.27 -24.95
N GLN A 82 24.36 19.82 -25.11
CA GLN A 82 24.73 18.86 -26.18
C GLN A 82 24.75 17.41 -25.71
N LEU A 83 24.64 17.19 -24.41
CA LEU A 83 24.61 15.86 -23.80
C LEU A 83 23.23 15.60 -23.18
N PRO A 84 22.78 14.35 -23.21
CA PRO A 84 21.56 14.00 -22.51
C PRO A 84 21.75 14.17 -21.01
N THR A 85 20.73 14.71 -20.33
CA THR A 85 20.72 14.86 -18.89
C THR A 85 19.47 14.23 -18.31
N GLU A 86 19.62 13.67 -17.12
CA GLU A 86 18.51 13.11 -16.36
C GLU A 86 18.57 13.65 -14.93
N THR A 87 17.46 14.18 -14.46
CA THR A 87 17.36 14.75 -13.13
C THR A 87 16.13 14.23 -12.43
N TRP A 88 16.33 13.74 -11.21
CA TRP A 88 15.29 13.24 -10.34
C TRP A 88 15.06 14.18 -9.16
N THR A 89 13.81 14.34 -8.78
CA THR A 89 13.40 15.10 -7.61
C THR A 89 12.46 14.26 -6.78
N LEU A 90 12.81 14.04 -5.51
CA LEU A 90 11.93 13.39 -4.54
C LEU A 90 10.83 14.39 -4.16
N THR A 91 9.59 14.09 -4.55
CA THR A 91 8.45 14.97 -4.36
C THR A 91 7.83 14.76 -3.00
N ASP A 92 7.50 13.50 -2.68
CA ASP A 92 6.79 13.15 -1.46
C ASP A 92 7.03 11.70 -1.04
N ILE A 93 6.78 11.42 0.25
CA ILE A 93 6.77 10.07 0.81
C ILE A 93 5.53 9.95 1.71
N ASP A 94 4.71 8.92 1.46
CA ASP A 94 3.54 8.57 2.26
C ASP A 94 3.70 7.21 2.93
N LEU A 95 2.89 6.98 3.98
CA LEU A 95 2.79 5.71 4.68
C LEU A 95 1.35 5.19 4.66
N GLU A 96 1.18 3.96 4.22
CA GLU A 96 -0.08 3.22 4.25
C GLU A 96 0.08 2.00 5.18
N PRO A 97 -0.53 1.99 6.39
CA PRO A 97 -0.42 0.83 7.27
C PRO A 97 -1.25 -0.33 6.72
N PHE A 98 -0.69 -1.54 6.78
CA PHE A 98 -1.38 -2.77 6.37
C PHE A 98 -1.16 -3.89 7.38
N GLY A 99 -2.05 -4.89 7.40
CA GLY A 99 -1.90 -6.09 8.21
C GLY A 99 -1.30 -7.22 7.41
N THR A 100 -0.44 -8.00 8.03
CA THR A 100 0.08 -9.26 7.51
C THR A 100 0.02 -10.33 8.59
N ALA A 101 -0.27 -11.58 8.22
CA ALA A 101 -0.48 -12.65 9.18
C ALA A 101 0.80 -12.98 9.99
N ASN A 102 0.71 -12.88 11.30
CA ASN A 102 1.74 -13.36 12.19
C ASN A 102 1.55 -14.88 12.45
N ARG A 103 2.36 -15.68 11.77
CA ARG A 103 2.25 -17.14 11.86
C ARG A 103 2.65 -17.72 13.22
N GLU A 104 3.35 -16.95 14.04
CA GLU A 104 3.69 -17.36 15.42
C GLU A 104 2.48 -17.20 16.36
N GLN A 105 1.52 -16.35 15.98
CA GLN A 105 0.29 -16.09 16.73
C GLN A 105 -0.92 -16.71 16.02
N ALA A 106 -0.91 -18.01 15.93
CA ALA A 106 -1.94 -18.81 15.30
C ALA A 106 -2.88 -19.43 16.36
N TYR A 107 -4.18 -19.34 16.11
CA TYR A 107 -5.23 -19.85 16.98
C TYR A 107 -6.26 -20.63 16.18
N THR A 108 -6.88 -21.63 16.81
CA THR A 108 -7.95 -22.43 16.20
C THR A 108 -9.26 -22.20 16.95
N ILE A 109 -10.29 -21.77 16.25
CA ILE A 109 -11.67 -21.66 16.74
C ILE A 109 -12.35 -22.99 16.47
N LYS A 110 -12.74 -23.71 17.52
CA LYS A 110 -13.54 -24.94 17.40
C LYS A 110 -15.02 -24.56 17.30
N LEU A 111 -15.62 -24.93 16.21
CA LEU A 111 -17.05 -24.69 15.98
C LEU A 111 -17.85 -25.79 16.70
N ASN A 112 -18.72 -25.38 17.62
CA ASN A 112 -19.63 -26.34 18.27
C ASN A 112 -20.88 -26.49 17.39
N PRO A 113 -21.23 -27.70 16.90
CA PRO A 113 -22.38 -27.93 16.03
C PRO A 113 -23.73 -27.62 16.69
N LYS A 114 -23.78 -27.46 18.00
CA LYS A 114 -25.00 -27.08 18.76
C LYS A 114 -25.20 -25.56 18.88
N THR A 115 -24.20 -24.75 18.53
CA THR A 115 -24.36 -23.28 18.36
C THR A 115 -24.67 -23.02 16.90
N SER A 116 -25.45 -21.98 16.61
CA SER A 116 -25.51 -21.44 15.24
C SER A 116 -24.07 -21.23 14.81
N ALA A 117 -23.62 -21.94 13.76
CA ALA A 117 -22.23 -21.90 13.33
C ALA A 117 -21.79 -20.45 13.15
N PRO A 118 -20.80 -19.95 13.89
CA PRO A 118 -20.37 -18.58 13.74
C PRO A 118 -19.83 -18.42 12.32
N LEU A 119 -20.31 -17.42 11.62
CA LEU A 119 -19.72 -17.00 10.36
C LEU A 119 -18.38 -16.35 10.68
N VAL A 120 -17.29 -17.03 10.33
CA VAL A 120 -15.93 -16.50 10.50
C VAL A 120 -15.43 -16.00 9.15
N SER A 121 -15.10 -14.74 9.08
CA SER A 121 -14.53 -14.10 7.90
C SER A 121 -13.04 -13.88 8.10
N LEU A 122 -12.23 -14.43 7.20
CA LEU A 122 -10.78 -14.30 7.20
C LEU A 122 -10.32 -13.48 5.99
N ALA A 123 -9.21 -12.77 6.15
CA ALA A 123 -8.46 -12.19 5.04
C ALA A 123 -7.79 -13.31 4.20
N PRO A 124 -7.32 -13.02 2.97
CA PRO A 124 -6.64 -14.01 2.12
C PRO A 124 -5.39 -14.63 2.76
N ASP A 125 -4.73 -13.94 3.66
CA ASP A 125 -3.56 -14.38 4.43
C ASP A 125 -3.92 -15.19 5.69
N GLY A 126 -5.23 -15.26 6.02
CA GLY A 126 -5.76 -15.99 7.17
C GLY A 126 -5.92 -15.14 8.44
N CYS A 127 -5.74 -13.83 8.39
CA CYS A 127 -6.06 -12.94 9.51
C CYS A 127 -7.57 -12.90 9.77
N LEU A 128 -7.96 -12.87 11.05
CA LEU A 128 -9.36 -12.78 11.44
C LEU A 128 -9.89 -11.36 11.22
N LEU A 129 -10.96 -11.23 10.42
CA LEU A 129 -11.61 -9.97 10.11
C LEU A 129 -12.95 -9.78 10.82
N ALA A 130 -13.73 -10.86 10.93
CA ALA A 130 -15.06 -10.76 11.54
C ALA A 130 -15.54 -12.12 12.08
N VAL A 131 -16.40 -12.04 13.10
CA VAL A 131 -17.17 -13.19 13.62
C VAL A 131 -18.64 -12.79 13.65
N ASN A 132 -19.50 -13.60 13.01
CA ASN A 132 -20.94 -13.36 12.84
C ASN A 132 -21.30 -12.01 12.19
N ALA A 133 -20.35 -11.42 11.46
CA ALA A 133 -20.51 -10.16 10.74
C ALA A 133 -19.87 -10.25 9.36
N GLN A 134 -20.27 -9.34 8.49
CA GLN A 134 -19.61 -9.17 7.20
C GLN A 134 -18.24 -8.49 7.42
N ALA A 135 -17.19 -9.07 6.85
CA ALA A 135 -15.86 -8.49 6.93
C ALA A 135 -15.81 -7.09 6.30
N PRO A 136 -15.04 -6.16 6.88
CA PRO A 136 -14.77 -4.88 6.26
C PRO A 136 -13.99 -5.07 4.95
N ALA A 137 -14.18 -4.15 4.01
CA ALA A 137 -13.36 -4.13 2.80
C ALA A 137 -11.91 -3.78 3.18
N VAL A 138 -10.98 -4.59 2.73
CA VAL A 138 -9.55 -4.27 2.85
C VAL A 138 -9.19 -3.28 1.74
N SER A 139 -8.66 -2.11 2.11
CA SER A 139 -8.20 -1.12 1.14
C SER A 139 -7.04 -1.67 0.32
N ALA A 140 -7.09 -1.43 -1.00
CA ALA A 140 -5.96 -1.77 -1.85
C ALA A 140 -4.80 -0.79 -1.58
N LEU A 141 -3.60 -1.33 -1.43
CA LEU A 141 -2.38 -0.53 -1.30
C LEU A 141 -2.02 0.12 -2.64
N THR A 142 -1.37 1.27 -2.57
CA THR A 142 -0.86 1.96 -3.76
C THR A 142 0.12 1.05 -4.50
N GLN A 143 -0.01 0.98 -5.82
CA GLN A 143 0.88 0.18 -6.67
C GLN A 143 1.94 1.05 -7.33
N PRO A 144 3.15 0.52 -7.60
CA PRO A 144 4.16 1.24 -8.33
C PRO A 144 3.66 1.59 -9.73
N SER A 145 3.93 2.80 -10.17
CA SER A 145 3.45 3.30 -11.47
C SER A 145 4.39 4.34 -12.06
N VAL A 146 4.27 4.54 -13.39
CA VAL A 146 4.97 5.60 -14.11
C VAL A 146 3.96 6.32 -14.99
N ILE A 147 3.76 7.61 -14.73
CA ILE A 147 2.87 8.47 -15.49
C ILE A 147 3.76 9.38 -16.38
N ARG A 148 3.66 9.18 -17.68
CA ARG A 148 4.39 10.02 -18.67
C ARG A 148 3.52 11.18 -19.10
N SER A 149 4.06 12.38 -18.98
CA SER A 149 3.33 13.63 -19.29
C SER A 149 3.44 14.10 -20.73
N THR A 150 4.38 13.57 -21.50
CA THR A 150 4.59 14.04 -22.90
C THR A 150 4.65 12.93 -23.93
N PRO A 151 3.86 13.03 -25.04
CA PRO A 151 3.98 12.13 -26.18
C PRO A 151 5.31 12.38 -26.93
N ARG A 152 6.04 11.32 -27.22
CA ARG A 152 7.20 11.37 -28.11
C ARG A 152 6.75 11.69 -29.53
N THR A 153 6.97 12.91 -29.98
CA THR A 153 6.86 13.24 -31.40
C THR A 153 8.08 12.70 -32.13
N SER A 154 7.90 11.79 -33.09
CA SER A 154 9.01 11.28 -33.87
C SER A 154 9.50 12.34 -34.87
N SER A 155 10.75 12.75 -34.79
CA SER A 155 11.39 13.73 -35.68
C SER A 155 11.43 13.30 -37.16
N ARG A 156 11.35 11.99 -37.44
CA ARG A 156 11.44 11.42 -38.79
C ARG A 156 10.33 11.86 -39.77
N SER A 157 9.18 12.34 -39.28
CA SER A 157 8.05 12.72 -40.11
C SER A 157 8.12 14.16 -40.61
N VAL A 158 9.14 14.95 -40.21
CA VAL A 158 9.26 16.40 -40.50
C VAL A 158 10.42 16.74 -41.40
N GLU A 159 11.34 15.79 -41.68
CA GLU A 159 12.47 16.02 -42.57
C GLU A 159 11.98 16.14 -44.04
N THR A 160 12.35 17.22 -44.70
CA THR A 160 12.07 17.41 -46.14
C THR A 160 12.95 16.49 -46.99
N GLN A 161 12.55 16.25 -48.26
CA GLN A 161 13.38 15.47 -49.19
C GLN A 161 14.77 16.06 -49.39
N GLU A 162 14.90 17.38 -49.33
CA GLU A 162 16.19 18.07 -49.46
C GLU A 162 17.09 17.81 -48.27
N MET A 163 16.55 17.82 -47.03
CA MET A 163 17.26 17.40 -45.83
C MET A 163 17.75 15.96 -45.92
N LEU A 164 16.88 15.04 -46.40
CA LEU A 164 17.25 13.63 -46.53
C LEU A 164 18.37 13.41 -47.56
N ARG A 165 18.45 14.23 -48.62
CA ARG A 165 19.48 14.16 -49.65
C ARG A 165 20.80 14.84 -49.26
N ALA A 166 20.78 15.71 -48.27
CA ALA A 166 21.98 16.44 -47.83
C ALA A 166 23.05 15.50 -47.27
N GLY A 167 24.29 15.65 -47.79
CA GLY A 167 25.40 14.73 -47.54
C GLY A 167 26.09 14.92 -46.18
N ASN A 168 25.83 16.03 -45.47
CA ASN A 168 26.45 16.31 -44.19
C ASN A 168 25.50 16.96 -43.19
N LEU A 169 25.83 16.82 -41.89
CA LEU A 169 24.98 17.29 -40.81
C LEU A 169 24.75 18.79 -40.79
N ARG A 170 25.77 19.58 -41.14
CA ARG A 170 25.68 21.04 -41.19
C ARG A 170 24.67 21.50 -42.24
N THR A 171 24.72 20.94 -43.46
CA THR A 171 23.77 21.29 -44.52
C THR A 171 22.36 20.87 -44.15
N LYS A 172 22.19 19.74 -43.49
CA LYS A 172 20.88 19.32 -42.93
C LYS A 172 20.35 20.34 -41.94
N ALA A 173 21.18 20.80 -41.00
CA ALA A 173 20.82 21.80 -40.03
C ALA A 173 20.47 23.13 -40.67
N GLU A 174 21.20 23.58 -41.72
CA GLU A 174 20.93 24.80 -42.44
C GLU A 174 19.56 24.76 -43.16
N LEU A 175 19.26 23.63 -43.84
CA LEU A 175 17.95 23.43 -44.49
C LEU A 175 16.82 23.36 -43.47
N ALA A 176 17.03 22.72 -42.32
CA ALA A 176 16.04 22.67 -41.26
C ALA A 176 15.75 24.04 -40.65
N ALA A 177 16.78 24.90 -40.48
CA ALA A 177 16.61 26.26 -40.01
C ALA A 177 15.86 27.12 -41.04
N GLN A 178 16.17 26.96 -42.31
CA GLN A 178 15.46 27.67 -43.39
C GLN A 178 13.97 27.29 -43.37
N GLU A 179 13.63 26.04 -43.27
CA GLU A 179 12.24 25.57 -43.18
C GLU A 179 11.52 26.14 -41.96
N ILE A 180 12.19 26.24 -40.79
CA ILE A 180 11.61 26.90 -39.62
C ILE A 180 11.29 28.38 -39.90
N TYR A 181 12.18 29.12 -40.55
CA TYR A 181 11.92 30.50 -40.89
C TYR A 181 10.78 30.64 -41.90
N ASP A 182 10.72 29.78 -42.91
CA ASP A 182 9.66 29.76 -43.91
C ASP A 182 8.29 29.44 -43.28
N LEU A 183 8.24 28.48 -42.32
CA LEU A 183 7.03 28.18 -41.55
C LEU A 183 6.55 29.38 -40.73
N ARG A 184 7.48 30.09 -40.07
CA ARG A 184 7.18 31.33 -39.30
C ARG A 184 6.64 32.43 -40.19
N GLU A 185 7.23 32.64 -41.36
CA GLU A 185 6.75 33.62 -42.31
C GLU A 185 5.37 33.25 -42.83
N ASN A 186 5.15 32.03 -43.28
CA ASN A 186 3.86 31.53 -43.73
C ASN A 186 2.76 31.66 -42.66
N ARG A 187 3.08 31.35 -41.40
CA ARG A 187 2.17 31.55 -40.27
C ARG A 187 1.78 33.05 -40.14
N ASN A 188 2.75 33.96 -40.22
CA ASN A 188 2.53 35.39 -40.12
C ASN A 188 1.66 35.92 -41.30
N LEU A 189 1.89 35.43 -42.51
CA LEU A 189 1.10 35.79 -43.69
C LEU A 189 -0.35 35.30 -43.55
N LEU A 190 -0.57 34.11 -43.06
CA LEU A 190 -1.91 33.56 -42.78
C LEU A 190 -2.66 34.40 -41.74
N ILE A 191 -2.00 34.75 -40.63
CA ILE A 191 -2.59 35.57 -39.55
C ILE A 191 -2.94 36.96 -40.02
N LYS A 192 -2.11 37.56 -40.92
CA LYS A 192 -2.34 38.89 -41.51
C LYS A 192 -3.35 38.88 -42.66
N GLY A 193 -3.81 37.70 -43.11
CA GLY A 193 -4.66 37.57 -44.27
C GLY A 193 -3.96 37.91 -45.60
N GLN A 194 -2.63 37.80 -45.63
CA GLN A 194 -1.78 38.14 -46.79
C GLN A 194 -1.17 36.92 -47.48
N ALA A 195 -1.53 35.70 -47.04
CA ALA A 195 -1.11 34.47 -47.69
C ALA A 195 -1.74 34.36 -49.08
N GLU A 196 -1.04 33.71 -50.04
CA GLU A 196 -1.54 33.45 -51.38
C GLU A 196 -2.89 32.73 -51.39
N PHE A 197 -3.06 31.82 -50.39
CA PHE A 197 -4.32 31.14 -50.11
C PHE A 197 -4.74 31.41 -48.66
N ASN A 198 -5.83 32.16 -48.46
CA ASN A 198 -6.44 32.37 -47.16
C ASN A 198 -7.73 31.56 -47.04
N PRO A 199 -7.81 30.62 -46.06
CA PRO A 199 -9.03 29.91 -45.84
C PRO A 199 -10.16 30.85 -45.39
N LYS A 200 -11.36 30.62 -45.93
CA LYS A 200 -12.56 31.40 -45.59
C LYS A 200 -13.23 30.90 -44.31
N ASP A 201 -12.98 29.67 -43.98
CA ASP A 201 -13.52 29.01 -42.78
C ASP A 201 -12.50 29.09 -41.63
N GLY A 202 -12.96 29.54 -40.46
CA GLY A 202 -12.14 29.66 -39.26
C GLY A 202 -11.58 28.31 -38.76
N GLU A 203 -12.31 27.23 -38.95
CA GLU A 203 -11.84 25.90 -38.56
C GLU A 203 -10.69 25.41 -39.46
N GLN A 204 -10.78 25.66 -40.75
CA GLN A 204 -9.69 25.35 -41.68
C GLN A 204 -8.43 26.15 -41.36
N LEU A 205 -8.58 27.47 -41.06
CA LEU A 205 -7.46 28.29 -40.62
C LEU A 205 -6.82 27.76 -39.34
N ARG A 206 -7.64 27.37 -38.34
CA ARG A 206 -7.17 26.79 -37.08
C ARG A 206 -6.34 25.54 -37.34
N LEU A 207 -6.85 24.61 -38.19
CA LEU A 207 -6.14 23.38 -38.51
C LEU A 207 -4.82 23.61 -39.23
N MET A 208 -4.78 24.61 -40.14
CA MET A 208 -3.53 25.01 -40.86
C MET A 208 -2.50 25.55 -39.87
N LEU A 209 -2.88 26.46 -39.00
CA LEU A 209 -1.99 27.03 -37.98
C LEU A 209 -1.49 25.95 -37.03
N GLU A 210 -2.35 25.07 -36.59
CA GLU A 210 -1.96 23.94 -35.73
C GLU A 210 -0.93 23.02 -36.41
N LYS A 211 -1.07 22.77 -37.72
CA LYS A 211 -0.10 21.96 -38.47
C LYS A 211 1.24 22.66 -38.63
N ILE A 212 1.24 23.97 -38.89
CA ILE A 212 2.46 24.78 -38.96
C ILE A 212 3.16 24.74 -37.60
N ASP A 213 2.43 25.00 -36.51
CA ASP A 213 3.00 24.98 -35.15
C ASP A 213 3.58 23.59 -34.76
N GLN A 214 2.92 22.50 -35.17
CA GLN A 214 3.42 21.16 -34.97
C GLN A 214 4.73 20.91 -35.73
N GLN A 215 4.82 21.33 -36.98
CA GLN A 215 6.01 21.19 -37.81
C GLN A 215 7.15 22.05 -37.29
N GLU A 216 6.90 23.33 -36.98
CA GLU A 216 7.88 24.26 -36.42
C GLU A 216 8.44 23.71 -35.08
N THR A 217 7.56 23.24 -34.18
CA THR A 217 7.96 22.65 -32.89
C THR A 217 8.87 21.45 -33.11
N ALA A 218 8.49 20.53 -34.02
CA ALA A 218 9.26 19.33 -34.26
C ALA A 218 10.64 19.61 -34.90
N LEU A 219 10.72 20.56 -35.85
CA LEU A 219 11.99 21.00 -36.44
C LEU A 219 12.87 21.75 -35.42
N THR A 220 12.25 22.63 -34.62
CA THR A 220 12.97 23.34 -33.56
C THR A 220 13.55 22.41 -32.52
N ALA A 221 12.80 21.33 -32.17
CA ALA A 221 13.30 20.29 -31.26
C ALA A 221 14.55 19.57 -31.78
N MET A 222 14.77 19.53 -33.12
CA MET A 222 16.00 18.98 -33.66
C MET A 222 17.25 19.83 -33.32
N PHE A 223 17.05 21.10 -32.93
CA PHE A 223 18.12 21.99 -32.48
C PHE A 223 18.21 22.10 -30.97
N VAL A 224 17.08 22.40 -30.32
CA VAL A 224 17.07 22.65 -28.87
C VAL A 224 16.88 21.42 -28.03
N GLY A 225 16.64 20.26 -28.67
CA GLY A 225 16.36 19.00 -27.97
C GLY A 225 14.91 18.89 -27.49
N THR A 226 14.65 17.85 -26.75
CA THR A 226 13.34 17.56 -26.16
C THR A 226 13.48 17.27 -24.69
N THR A 227 12.61 17.86 -23.88
CA THR A 227 12.47 17.54 -22.46
C THR A 227 11.22 16.69 -22.29
N THR A 228 11.36 15.58 -21.57
CA THR A 228 10.24 14.72 -21.15
C THR A 228 10.19 14.68 -19.64
N GLU A 229 8.99 14.70 -19.09
CA GLU A 229 8.74 14.64 -17.66
C GLU A 229 7.92 13.40 -17.36
N ASP A 230 8.31 12.66 -16.34
CA ASP A 230 7.62 11.46 -15.89
C ASP A 230 7.48 11.52 -14.37
N ASP A 231 6.30 11.16 -13.87
CA ASP A 231 6.08 10.94 -12.43
C ASP A 231 6.17 9.46 -12.12
N HIS A 232 6.99 9.14 -11.15
CA HIS A 232 7.24 7.77 -10.71
C HIS A 232 6.72 7.57 -9.30
N VAL A 233 6.04 6.43 -9.09
CA VAL A 233 5.63 5.95 -7.77
C VAL A 233 6.35 4.63 -7.52
N PHE A 234 7.21 4.62 -6.50
CA PHE A 234 7.87 3.42 -6.00
C PHE A 234 7.20 3.00 -4.69
N THR A 235 7.14 1.71 -4.46
CA THR A 235 6.54 1.18 -3.23
C THR A 235 7.40 0.07 -2.65
N PHE A 236 7.46 -0.01 -1.32
CA PHE A 236 8.09 -1.11 -0.60
C PHE A 236 7.53 -1.21 0.81
N ASP A 237 7.64 -2.41 1.38
CA ASP A 237 7.07 -2.71 2.69
C ASP A 237 8.17 -2.72 3.76
N TYR A 238 7.85 -2.15 4.91
CA TYR A 238 8.69 -2.17 6.10
C TYR A 238 7.86 -2.68 7.28
N VAL A 239 8.38 -3.69 7.99
CA VAL A 239 7.71 -4.22 9.19
C VAL A 239 8.56 -3.91 10.42
N PRO A 240 8.18 -2.92 11.22
CA PRO A 240 8.91 -2.57 12.43
C PRO A 240 8.73 -3.66 13.50
N THR A 241 9.82 -4.23 14.01
CA THR A 241 9.79 -5.25 15.06
C THR A 241 10.15 -4.73 16.44
N LYS A 242 10.81 -3.58 16.51
CA LYS A 242 11.30 -2.93 17.72
C LYS A 242 11.44 -1.42 17.50
N ASP A 243 11.73 -0.71 18.56
CA ASP A 243 12.13 0.70 18.49
C ASP A 243 13.39 0.87 17.64
N VAL A 244 13.37 1.88 16.77
CA VAL A 244 14.46 2.23 15.87
C VAL A 244 14.61 3.76 15.87
N GLU A 245 15.81 4.27 16.08
CA GLU A 245 16.05 5.72 16.11
C GLU A 245 16.32 6.29 14.73
N ALA A 246 17.08 5.59 13.89
CA ALA A 246 17.37 5.99 12.52
C ALA A 246 17.85 4.76 11.72
N ASP A 247 16.94 4.01 11.14
CA ASP A 247 17.28 2.94 10.19
C ASP A 247 17.24 3.49 8.78
N GLU A 248 18.28 3.25 8.00
CA GLU A 248 18.34 3.66 6.62
C GLU A 248 17.55 2.68 5.77
N ILE A 249 16.49 3.16 5.10
CA ILE A 249 15.57 2.30 4.34
C ILE A 249 15.87 2.26 2.85
N PHE A 250 16.23 3.41 2.26
CA PHE A 250 16.68 3.55 0.87
C PHE A 250 17.47 4.84 0.73
N ARG A 251 18.06 5.06 -0.45
CA ARG A 251 18.71 6.30 -0.81
C ARG A 251 18.07 6.92 -2.04
N PHE A 252 18.19 8.23 -2.16
CA PHE A 252 17.68 8.96 -3.30
C PHE A 252 18.75 9.84 -3.93
N SER A 253 19.01 9.59 -5.21
CA SER A 253 20.00 10.32 -6.01
C SER A 253 19.32 11.28 -6.96
N ARG A 254 19.86 12.50 -7.09
CA ARG A 254 19.41 13.47 -8.08
C ARG A 254 19.59 12.98 -9.52
N HIS A 255 20.52 12.05 -9.76
CA HIS A 255 20.84 11.56 -11.10
C HIS A 255 20.36 10.14 -11.39
N LEU A 256 20.16 9.33 -10.35
CA LEU A 256 19.78 7.91 -10.50
C LEU A 256 18.37 7.62 -9.98
N GLY A 257 17.74 8.59 -9.30
CA GLY A 257 16.45 8.39 -8.65
C GLY A 257 16.57 7.58 -7.36
N LEU A 258 15.62 6.70 -7.13
CA LEU A 258 15.63 5.79 -5.98
C LEU A 258 16.70 4.72 -6.20
N VAL A 259 17.61 4.60 -5.25
CA VAL A 259 18.71 3.62 -5.26
C VAL A 259 18.68 2.77 -3.99
N GLU A 260 19.34 1.64 -4.02
CA GLU A 260 19.41 0.72 -2.90
C GLU A 260 20.17 1.34 -1.72
N ARG A 261 19.96 0.76 -0.54
CA ARG A 261 20.53 1.23 0.73
C ARG A 261 22.08 1.27 0.75
N ASP A 262 22.72 0.38 0.05
CA ASP A 262 24.18 0.26 -0.05
C ASP A 262 24.80 1.12 -1.17
N ASP A 263 24.00 1.74 -2.02
CA ASP A 263 24.46 2.63 -3.09
C ASP A 263 24.70 4.05 -2.57
N LEU A 264 25.97 4.41 -2.37
CA LEU A 264 26.38 5.71 -1.85
C LEU A 264 26.15 6.90 -2.80
N ALA A 265 25.62 6.67 -4.00
CA ALA A 265 25.31 7.73 -4.95
C ALA A 265 24.12 8.61 -4.55
N GLY A 266 23.30 8.19 -3.59
CA GLY A 266 22.11 8.90 -3.11
C GLY A 266 22.22 9.38 -1.67
N ASN A 267 21.37 10.35 -1.31
CA ASN A 267 21.18 10.79 0.06
C ASN A 267 20.30 9.77 0.82
N PRO A 268 20.65 9.39 2.05
CA PRO A 268 19.90 8.41 2.82
C PRO A 268 18.56 8.96 3.30
N ILE A 269 17.54 8.13 3.26
CA ILE A 269 16.25 8.33 3.89
C ILE A 269 16.15 7.38 5.08
N TYR A 270 15.86 7.95 6.26
CA TYR A 270 15.79 7.24 7.51
C TYR A 270 14.36 7.06 7.98
N ILE A 271 14.11 5.95 8.69
CA ILE A 271 12.91 5.73 9.48
C ILE A 271 13.25 5.74 10.96
N GLU A 272 12.43 6.45 11.74
CA GLU A 272 12.37 6.36 13.20
C GLU A 272 11.05 5.70 13.58
N VAL A 273 11.11 4.72 14.47
CA VAL A 273 9.95 4.06 15.05
C VAL A 273 10.11 4.09 16.57
N LYS A 274 9.23 4.80 17.26
CA LYS A 274 9.30 4.96 18.72
C LYS A 274 7.99 4.56 19.36
N ASN A 275 8.00 3.47 20.12
CA ASN A 275 6.87 3.06 20.94
C ASN A 275 6.57 4.12 22.00
N GLN A 276 5.32 4.53 22.11
CA GLN A 276 4.88 5.52 23.09
C GLN A 276 4.47 4.90 24.42
N ASN A 277 4.53 3.54 24.54
CA ASN A 277 4.14 2.80 25.74
C ASN A 277 2.74 3.21 26.26
N THR A 278 1.79 3.35 25.36
CA THR A 278 0.44 3.84 25.69
C THR A 278 -0.42 2.83 26.43
N LEU A 279 -0.05 1.56 26.40
CA LEU A 279 -0.76 0.52 27.14
C LEU A 279 -0.34 0.53 28.60
N PRO A 280 -1.30 0.46 29.56
CA PRO A 280 -0.99 0.35 30.97
C PRO A 280 -0.21 -0.95 31.24
N GLU A 281 0.72 -0.89 32.20
CA GLU A 281 1.43 -2.09 32.65
C GLU A 281 0.41 -3.12 33.16
N GLU A 282 0.61 -4.37 32.75
CA GLU A 282 -0.25 -5.47 33.18
C GLU A 282 0.00 -5.71 34.68
N THR A 283 -0.97 -5.31 35.51
CA THR A 283 -0.96 -5.70 36.90
C THR A 283 -1.29 -7.20 36.95
N LEU A 284 -0.25 -8.02 37.00
CA LEU A 284 -0.38 -9.48 37.20
C LEU A 284 -1.12 -9.71 38.52
N ASP A 285 -2.43 -9.96 38.44
CA ASP A 285 -3.16 -10.48 39.60
C ASP A 285 -2.80 -11.96 39.72
N PRO A 286 -2.04 -12.36 40.78
CA PRO A 286 -1.59 -13.76 40.93
C PRO A 286 -2.73 -14.78 41.06
N LYS A 287 -3.98 -14.30 41.20
CA LYS A 287 -5.17 -15.14 41.32
C LYS A 287 -5.92 -15.31 39.97
N ALA A 288 -5.70 -14.44 38.98
CA ALA A 288 -6.29 -14.52 37.65
C ALA A 288 -5.70 -15.67 36.81
N ASP A 289 -4.45 -16.03 37.05
CA ASP A 289 -3.71 -17.10 36.33
C ASP A 289 -4.22 -18.54 36.57
N LYS A 290 -5.12 -18.73 37.55
CA LYS A 290 -5.66 -20.08 37.85
C LYS A 290 -6.84 -20.52 36.99
N LYS A 291 -7.48 -19.59 36.26
CA LYS A 291 -8.45 -19.90 35.22
C LYS A 291 -7.77 -19.66 33.88
N LYS A 292 -7.15 -20.66 33.30
CA LYS A 292 -6.73 -20.60 31.89
C LYS A 292 -7.99 -20.41 31.04
N PRO A 293 -8.20 -19.25 30.42
CA PRO A 293 -9.29 -19.04 29.48
C PRO A 293 -8.93 -19.79 28.20
N THR A 294 -9.30 -21.08 28.12
CA THR A 294 -9.05 -21.90 26.92
C THR A 294 -10.03 -21.62 25.80
N ASP A 295 -11.14 -20.95 26.10
CA ASP A 295 -12.28 -20.83 25.20
C ASP A 295 -12.51 -19.41 24.67
N ASP A 296 -11.56 -18.48 24.89
CA ASP A 296 -11.73 -17.07 24.58
C ASP A 296 -11.15 -16.70 23.21
N LEU A 297 -11.89 -15.90 22.45
CA LEU A 297 -11.41 -15.35 21.18
C LEU A 297 -10.23 -14.39 21.42
N ARG A 298 -9.10 -14.66 20.78
CA ARG A 298 -7.91 -13.81 20.89
C ARG A 298 -7.98 -12.69 19.86
N TYR A 299 -7.61 -11.50 20.30
CA TYR A 299 -7.47 -10.32 19.46
C TYR A 299 -6.28 -9.48 19.91
N CYS A 300 -5.85 -8.53 19.09
CA CYS A 300 -4.75 -7.65 19.42
C CYS A 300 -5.26 -6.31 19.94
N ASN A 301 -4.73 -5.86 21.08
CA ASN A 301 -4.86 -4.47 21.54
C ASN A 301 -3.57 -3.74 21.16
N PRO A 302 -3.53 -2.92 20.07
CA PRO A 302 -2.29 -2.38 19.53
C PRO A 302 -1.71 -1.30 20.43
N GLY A 303 -0.38 -1.20 20.44
CA GLY A 303 0.32 -0.06 21.01
C GLY A 303 0.46 1.08 19.99
N THR A 304 0.58 2.31 20.48
CA THR A 304 0.81 3.48 19.63
C THR A 304 2.31 3.74 19.48
N ALA A 305 2.77 3.94 18.25
CA ALA A 305 4.14 4.35 17.95
C ALA A 305 4.17 5.63 17.12
N ARG A 306 5.18 6.46 17.34
CA ARG A 306 5.52 7.58 16.44
C ARG A 306 6.39 7.06 15.32
N ILE A 307 5.99 7.35 14.09
CA ILE A 307 6.74 6.99 12.89
C ILE A 307 7.18 8.27 12.20
N ARG A 308 8.47 8.38 11.91
CA ARG A 308 9.04 9.50 11.16
C ARG A 308 9.84 8.97 9.97
N LEU A 309 9.65 9.59 8.81
CA LEU A 309 10.50 9.40 7.63
C LEU A 309 11.17 10.73 7.34
N PHE A 310 12.50 10.75 7.29
CA PHE A 310 13.27 11.98 7.21
C PHE A 310 14.63 11.81 6.53
N THR A 311 15.15 12.93 6.05
CA THR A 311 16.56 13.13 5.70
C THR A 311 17.23 14.04 6.72
N ALA A 312 18.51 14.33 6.55
CA ALA A 312 19.19 15.31 7.40
C ALA A 312 18.52 16.70 7.40
N ASP A 313 17.87 17.06 6.28
CA ASP A 313 17.36 18.42 6.04
C ASP A 313 15.84 18.52 6.08
N ARG A 314 15.12 17.40 5.91
CA ARG A 314 13.66 17.40 5.74
C ARG A 314 13.00 16.20 6.40
N THR A 315 11.87 16.44 7.06
CA THR A 315 10.92 15.39 7.47
C THR A 315 9.78 15.32 6.47
N PHE A 316 9.53 14.11 5.93
CA PHE A 316 8.43 13.83 5.00
C PHE A 316 7.18 13.38 5.76
N VAL A 317 7.35 12.47 6.70
CA VAL A 317 6.26 11.90 7.50
C VAL A 317 6.60 12.05 8.98
N ASP A 318 5.61 12.43 9.78
CA ASP A 318 5.66 12.42 11.25
C ASP A 318 4.25 12.18 11.78
N GLN A 319 3.94 10.93 12.12
CA GLN A 319 2.60 10.53 12.52
C GLN A 319 2.60 9.46 13.60
N MET A 320 1.48 9.39 14.34
CA MET A 320 1.19 8.35 15.31
C MET A 320 0.40 7.24 14.65
N LEU A 321 0.87 6.01 14.73
CA LEU A 321 0.19 4.83 14.20
C LEU A 321 0.01 3.78 15.29
N SER A 322 -1.09 3.05 15.18
CA SER A 322 -1.33 1.87 16.01
C SER A 322 -0.67 0.66 15.37
N LEU A 323 0.26 0.02 16.09
CA LEU A 323 1.01 -1.15 15.64
C LEU A 323 0.69 -2.35 16.51
N ALA A 324 0.27 -3.45 15.88
CA ALA A 324 -0.11 -4.67 16.58
C ALA A 324 1.05 -5.24 17.43
N GLN A 325 2.27 -5.24 16.89
CA GLN A 325 3.46 -5.80 17.52
C GLN A 325 3.97 -5.01 18.74
N PHE A 326 3.53 -3.76 18.92
CA PHE A 326 3.79 -2.97 20.13
C PHE A 326 2.63 -3.02 21.13
N GLY A 327 1.65 -3.83 20.81
CA GLY A 327 0.47 -4.08 21.62
C GLY A 327 0.59 -5.32 22.50
N ARG A 328 -0.56 -5.79 22.93
CA ARG A 328 -0.72 -7.06 23.66
C ARG A 328 -1.90 -7.87 23.12
N ILE A 329 -1.85 -9.18 23.35
CA ILE A 329 -2.95 -10.06 23.00
C ILE A 329 -3.94 -10.06 24.16
N GLU A 330 -5.17 -9.71 23.85
CA GLU A 330 -6.31 -9.78 24.77
C GLU A 330 -7.32 -10.83 24.31
N HIS A 331 -8.36 -11.03 25.11
CA HIS A 331 -9.35 -12.08 24.84
C HIS A 331 -10.76 -11.60 25.12
N LEU A 332 -11.67 -11.99 24.24
CA LEU A 332 -13.10 -11.87 24.42
C LEU A 332 -13.62 -13.19 25.00
N GLY A 333 -14.24 -13.13 26.17
CA GLY A 333 -14.73 -14.30 26.87
C GLY A 333 -15.67 -15.16 26.04
N GLY A 334 -15.43 -16.48 26.00
CA GLY A 334 -16.24 -17.44 25.25
C GLY A 334 -17.72 -17.45 25.64
N ALA A 335 -18.05 -16.92 26.82
CA ALA A 335 -19.44 -16.72 27.26
C ALA A 335 -20.24 -15.75 26.36
N LEU A 336 -19.58 -14.88 25.63
CA LEU A 336 -20.21 -13.96 24.65
C LEU A 336 -20.75 -14.72 23.43
N PHE A 337 -20.17 -15.88 23.09
CA PHE A 337 -20.51 -16.67 21.90
C PHE A 337 -21.42 -17.88 22.25
N ASN A 338 -22.35 -17.70 23.17
CA ASN A 338 -23.30 -18.74 23.58
C ASN A 338 -24.67 -18.59 22.87
N LYS A 339 -25.57 -19.54 23.07
CA LYS A 339 -26.91 -19.57 22.45
C LYS A 339 -27.82 -18.37 22.84
N LYS A 340 -27.49 -17.64 23.90
CA LYS A 340 -28.33 -16.53 24.40
C LYS A 340 -28.02 -15.22 23.71
N PHE A 341 -26.83 -15.10 23.12
CA PHE A 341 -26.35 -13.89 22.49
C PHE A 341 -25.93 -14.17 21.04
N ASN A 342 -26.37 -13.31 20.15
CA ASN A 342 -25.81 -13.21 18.79
C ASN A 342 -24.71 -12.13 18.82
N THR A 343 -23.51 -12.56 19.16
CA THR A 343 -22.36 -11.65 19.25
C THR A 343 -21.75 -11.45 17.88
N ARG A 344 -21.69 -10.20 17.44
CA ARG A 344 -21.04 -9.80 16.19
C ARG A 344 -19.76 -9.03 16.53
N VAL A 345 -18.65 -9.44 15.96
CA VAL A 345 -17.35 -8.82 16.17
C VAL A 345 -16.76 -8.43 14.83
N LEU A 346 -16.31 -7.19 14.72
CA LEU A 346 -15.47 -6.69 13.61
C LEU A 346 -14.08 -6.38 14.15
N LEU A 347 -13.07 -6.81 13.42
CA LEU A 347 -11.67 -6.56 13.77
C LEU A 347 -11.00 -5.72 12.67
N SER A 348 -10.07 -4.89 13.10
CA SER A 348 -9.23 -4.12 12.19
C SER A 348 -8.35 -5.05 11.35
N PRO A 349 -8.37 -4.93 10.02
CA PRO A 349 -7.51 -5.73 9.15
C PRO A 349 -6.03 -5.40 9.33
N THR A 350 -5.68 -4.22 9.84
CA THR A 350 -4.29 -3.77 10.00
C THR A 350 -3.68 -4.16 11.35
N THR A 351 -4.46 -4.10 12.42
CA THR A 351 -3.96 -4.29 13.79
C THR A 351 -4.61 -5.44 14.53
N GLY A 352 -5.76 -5.95 14.04
CA GLY A 352 -6.51 -7.04 14.71
C GLY A 352 -7.21 -6.63 15.99
N HIS A 353 -7.36 -5.32 16.28
CA HIS A 353 -8.15 -4.88 17.43
C HIS A 353 -9.66 -4.93 17.11
N VAL A 354 -10.46 -4.99 18.15
CA VAL A 354 -11.92 -5.00 18.03
C VAL A 354 -12.40 -3.59 17.71
N GLU A 355 -12.84 -3.37 16.46
CA GLU A 355 -13.43 -2.10 16.02
C GLU A 355 -14.89 -1.97 16.44
N LYS A 356 -15.61 -3.10 16.42
CA LYS A 356 -17.03 -3.13 16.76
C LYS A 356 -17.40 -4.44 17.45
N LEU A 357 -18.16 -4.31 18.53
CA LEU A 357 -18.75 -5.43 19.27
C LEU A 357 -20.24 -5.16 19.47
N ASP A 358 -21.10 -5.92 18.81
CA ASP A 358 -22.56 -5.85 18.96
C ASP A 358 -23.05 -7.13 19.67
N LEU A 359 -23.88 -6.94 20.69
CA LEU A 359 -24.52 -8.01 21.47
C LEU A 359 -26.04 -7.91 21.27
N GLU A 360 -26.61 -8.86 20.52
CA GLU A 360 -28.07 -9.01 20.40
C GLU A 360 -28.54 -10.20 21.25
N THR A 361 -29.43 -9.97 22.20
CA THR A 361 -30.14 -11.05 22.90
C THR A 361 -31.10 -11.72 21.92
N GLN A 362 -30.93 -13.02 21.68
CA GLN A 362 -31.95 -13.77 20.95
C GLN A 362 -33.21 -13.80 21.85
N GLY A 363 -34.21 -13.00 21.47
CA GLY A 363 -35.51 -13.03 22.13
C GLY A 363 -36.14 -14.41 22.05
N GLN A 364 -36.71 -14.83 23.15
CA GLN A 364 -37.57 -16.05 23.26
C GLN A 364 -38.76 -15.95 22.30
#